data_d5cc2806889d28b8079e80c363a03336
#
_entry.id   d5cc2806889d28b8079e80c363a03336
#
_cell.length_a   1.000
_cell.length_b   1.000
_cell.length_c   1.000
_cell.angle_alpha   90.00
_cell.angle_beta   90.00
_cell.angle_gamma   90.00
#
_symmetry.space_group_name_H-M   'P 1'
#
loop_
_entity.id
_entity.type
_entity.pdbx_description
1 polymer ?
#
loop_
_entity_poly.entity_id
_entity_poly.type
_entity_poly.pdbx_seq_one_letter_code
_entity_poly.pdbx_strand_id
1 'polypeptide(L)'
;MTASRGIARAGLIVTSAFMVSRVLGSVRLIVIGATFGASADLDTFVAAFRIPDFIFQLVAAGALSSALIPIVAGLLATDQEARAWRVASTVATLMLAVLLVLAVIVALAAPVLVPVITGQFTPAQVEKTIELTRVMLLSPILLAGGALATSLLNARNRFAASAIAPIVYNVAIILAAVFLAPAMGILGLAIGVVIGAAGHLGIQLLPLRRTGFRYSPNGDLGDPDARQALLLMAPRALGLAASQLTFLVATSVSAGLGVGAVSIFAFAFSIFQLPIGVIGIPLGVVTLPALSRELALGEVERYLALIRHALRLILFVMIPLTGLSIVARDGVVRLLFEYGRMDDRSIDRTATTLLWQLLALTSESMIAILARAFYAGRDTRTPVLAAIVAVILNVSLSIALAGPLGLAGIGMAITVGSWAEATVLILILARLRPTFGPGELVRAGGVALVAGLVATAAAYGVDHGLAAVIGDEPGKVLLVGQLAATGLAGGLVYAGLAALFRIPELNTIVDLAIAVVRRRTISE
;
A
#
# COMPACT_ATOMS: atom_id res chain seq x y z
N MET A 1 2.54 34.93 -11.61
CA MET A 1 1.49 34.10 -12.25
C MET A 1 2.04 32.89 -13.03
N THR A 2 3.24 32.92 -13.60
CA THR A 2 3.86 31.80 -14.33
C THR A 2 4.31 30.63 -13.46
N ALA A 3 4.84 30.88 -12.26
CA ALA A 3 5.31 29.84 -11.32
C ALA A 3 4.15 28.99 -10.78
N SER A 4 3.00 29.58 -10.44
CA SER A 4 1.83 28.85 -9.92
C SER A 4 1.19 27.93 -10.97
N ARG A 5 1.18 28.35 -12.25
CA ARG A 5 0.72 27.50 -13.37
C ARG A 5 1.66 26.33 -13.61
N GLY A 6 2.97 26.53 -13.45
CA GLY A 6 3.97 25.45 -13.55
C GLY A 6 3.79 24.38 -12.48
N ILE A 7 3.59 24.79 -11.23
CA ILE A 7 3.36 23.87 -10.09
C ILE A 7 2.03 23.11 -10.26
N ALA A 8 0.96 23.81 -10.68
CA ALA A 8 -0.33 23.17 -10.92
C ALA A 8 -0.26 22.11 -12.03
N ARG A 9 0.43 22.40 -13.15
CA ARG A 9 0.65 21.47 -14.24
C ARG A 9 1.48 20.26 -13.82
N ALA A 10 2.56 20.48 -13.07
CA ALA A 10 3.37 19.40 -12.50
C ALA A 10 2.55 18.52 -11.55
N GLY A 11 1.76 19.12 -10.66
CA GLY A 11 0.85 18.41 -9.76
C GLY A 11 -0.16 17.55 -10.53
N LEU A 12 -0.77 18.07 -11.59
CA LEU A 12 -1.71 17.33 -12.42
C LEU A 12 -1.04 16.11 -13.09
N ILE A 13 0.15 16.28 -13.66
CA ILE A 13 0.91 15.19 -14.30
C ILE A 13 1.23 14.10 -13.28
N VAL A 14 1.72 14.46 -12.09
CA VAL A 14 2.06 13.50 -11.03
C VAL A 14 0.82 12.74 -10.55
N THR A 15 -0.28 13.45 -10.29
CA THR A 15 -1.54 12.83 -9.84
C THR A 15 -2.12 11.90 -10.90
N SER A 16 -2.15 12.34 -12.17
CA SER A 16 -2.65 11.50 -13.27
C SER A 16 -1.78 10.25 -13.47
N ALA A 17 -0.45 10.39 -13.46
CA ALA A 17 0.46 9.26 -13.59
C ALA A 17 0.36 8.30 -12.40
N PHE A 18 0.18 8.81 -11.18
CA PHE A 18 -0.06 7.99 -9.99
C PHE A 18 -1.36 7.18 -10.10
N MET A 19 -2.45 7.80 -10.57
CA MET A 19 -3.71 7.10 -10.81
C MET A 19 -3.58 6.01 -11.88
N VAL A 20 -2.96 6.35 -13.02
CA VAL A 20 -2.69 5.37 -14.10
C VAL A 20 -1.84 4.21 -13.59
N SER A 21 -0.79 4.49 -12.82
CA SER A 21 0.06 3.46 -12.22
C SER A 21 -0.72 2.54 -11.26
N ARG A 22 -1.64 3.08 -10.47
CA ARG A 22 -2.52 2.30 -9.59
C ARG A 22 -3.44 1.38 -10.38
N VAL A 23 -4.09 1.90 -11.41
CA VAL A 23 -4.95 1.10 -12.30
C VAL A 23 -4.12 0.00 -12.99
N LEU A 24 -2.95 0.34 -13.53
CA LEU A 24 -2.06 -0.65 -14.15
C LEU A 24 -1.56 -1.71 -13.15
N GLY A 25 -1.36 -1.35 -11.90
CA GLY A 25 -1.06 -2.31 -10.84
C GLY A 25 -2.17 -3.35 -10.65
N SER A 26 -3.43 -2.91 -10.67
CA SER A 26 -4.60 -3.81 -10.62
C SER A 26 -4.72 -4.65 -11.90
N VAL A 27 -4.57 -4.03 -13.08
CA VAL A 27 -4.56 -4.75 -14.37
C VAL A 27 -3.46 -5.81 -14.41
N ARG A 28 -2.27 -5.52 -13.90
CA ARG A 28 -1.18 -6.49 -13.78
C ARG A 28 -1.61 -7.72 -12.98
N LEU A 29 -2.26 -7.53 -11.83
CA LEU A 29 -2.74 -8.65 -10.99
C LEU A 29 -3.82 -9.45 -11.70
N ILE A 30 -4.74 -8.78 -12.41
CA ILE A 30 -5.77 -9.43 -13.22
C ILE A 30 -5.13 -10.32 -14.30
N VAL A 31 -4.17 -9.78 -15.05
CA VAL A 31 -3.47 -10.52 -16.12
C VAL A 31 -2.67 -11.70 -15.55
N ILE A 32 -1.98 -11.51 -14.42
CA ILE A 32 -1.26 -12.60 -13.75
C ILE A 32 -2.24 -13.69 -13.29
N GLY A 33 -3.35 -13.32 -12.65
CA GLY A 33 -4.40 -14.25 -12.24
C GLY A 33 -5.00 -15.01 -13.40
N ALA A 34 -5.31 -14.33 -14.51
CA ALA A 34 -5.83 -14.96 -15.73
C ALA A 34 -4.83 -15.92 -16.37
N THR A 35 -3.53 -15.60 -16.33
CA THR A 35 -2.48 -16.42 -16.95
C THR A 35 -2.17 -17.68 -16.14
N PHE A 36 -2.08 -17.56 -14.82
CA PHE A 36 -1.58 -18.63 -13.96
C PHE A 36 -2.66 -19.27 -13.06
N GLY A 37 -3.78 -18.57 -12.81
CA GLY A 37 -4.76 -18.98 -11.80
C GLY A 37 -4.17 -18.95 -10.38
N ALA A 38 -4.91 -19.49 -9.41
CA ALA A 38 -4.39 -19.73 -8.06
C ALA A 38 -3.67 -21.10 -8.06
N SER A 39 -2.48 -21.15 -8.61
CA SER A 39 -1.72 -22.37 -8.85
C SER A 39 -0.46 -22.47 -8.00
N ALA A 40 0.12 -23.68 -7.98
CA ALA A 40 1.41 -23.95 -7.35
C ALA A 40 2.52 -23.04 -7.92
N ASP A 41 2.53 -22.81 -9.24
CA ASP A 41 3.51 -21.93 -9.89
C ASP A 41 3.38 -20.49 -9.42
N LEU A 42 2.15 -19.97 -9.34
CA LEU A 42 1.93 -18.59 -8.86
C LEU A 42 2.27 -18.47 -7.38
N ASP A 43 2.00 -19.49 -6.57
CA ASP A 43 2.40 -19.52 -5.16
C ASP A 43 3.93 -19.42 -5.02
N THR A 44 4.70 -20.16 -5.85
CA THR A 44 6.17 -20.08 -5.85
C THR A 44 6.67 -18.67 -6.22
N PHE A 45 6.03 -18.04 -7.19
CA PHE A 45 6.39 -16.66 -7.60
C PHE A 45 6.09 -15.66 -6.50
N VAL A 46 4.88 -15.71 -5.90
CA VAL A 46 4.49 -14.77 -4.83
C VAL A 46 5.40 -14.94 -3.62
N ALA A 47 5.72 -16.18 -3.23
CA ALA A 47 6.66 -16.46 -2.15
C ALA A 47 8.08 -15.97 -2.46
N ALA A 48 8.56 -16.25 -3.68
CA ALA A 48 9.88 -15.82 -4.14
C ALA A 48 10.04 -14.29 -4.17
N PHE A 49 8.97 -13.56 -4.52
CA PHE A 49 8.99 -12.10 -4.60
C PHE A 49 9.11 -11.44 -3.22
N ARG A 50 8.70 -12.12 -2.13
CA ARG A 50 8.70 -11.55 -0.76
C ARG A 50 10.09 -11.11 -0.29
N ILE A 51 11.12 -11.91 -0.56
CA ILE A 51 12.50 -11.58 -0.12
C ILE A 51 13.06 -10.36 -0.88
N PRO A 52 13.04 -10.30 -2.22
CA PRO A 52 13.42 -9.12 -2.97
C PRO A 52 12.64 -7.85 -2.56
N ASP A 53 11.32 -7.97 -2.37
CA ASP A 53 10.48 -6.84 -1.94
C ASP A 53 10.86 -6.36 -0.53
N PHE A 54 11.10 -7.28 0.41
CA PHE A 54 11.57 -6.94 1.74
C PHE A 54 12.89 -6.16 1.71
N ILE A 55 13.87 -6.60 0.91
CA ILE A 55 15.16 -5.92 0.74
C ILE A 55 14.96 -4.51 0.17
N PHE A 56 14.11 -4.38 -0.85
CA PHE A 56 13.80 -3.07 -1.45
C PHE A 56 13.14 -2.12 -0.45
N GLN A 57 12.14 -2.61 0.28
CA GLN A 57 11.43 -1.82 1.30
C GLN A 57 12.35 -1.36 2.43
N LEU A 58 13.25 -2.24 2.87
CA LEU A 58 14.21 -1.95 3.93
C LEU A 58 15.20 -0.84 3.53
N VAL A 59 15.73 -0.89 2.30
CA VAL A 59 16.87 -0.04 1.90
C VAL A 59 16.41 1.21 1.13
N ALA A 60 15.38 1.10 0.28
CA ALA A 60 15.08 2.15 -0.69
C ALA A 60 13.70 2.80 -0.52
N ALA A 61 12.69 2.04 -0.06
CA ALA A 61 11.33 2.54 -0.04
C ALA A 61 11.11 3.67 0.97
N GLY A 62 10.92 4.87 0.45
CA GLY A 62 10.52 6.03 1.23
C GLY A 62 11.59 6.63 2.16
N ALA A 63 12.59 5.86 2.61
CA ALA A 63 13.67 6.35 3.43
C ALA A 63 14.62 7.25 2.61
N LEU A 64 14.96 6.82 1.40
CA LEU A 64 15.86 7.53 0.50
C LEU A 64 15.31 8.91 0.10
N SER A 65 14.09 8.97 -0.43
CA SER A 65 13.51 10.24 -0.89
C SER A 65 13.36 11.27 0.23
N SER A 66 12.92 10.84 1.42
CA SER A 66 12.71 11.76 2.53
C SER A 66 14.00 12.29 3.16
N ALA A 67 15.11 11.54 3.04
CA ALA A 67 16.41 11.96 3.54
C ALA A 67 17.20 12.75 2.49
N LEU A 68 17.21 12.29 1.23
CA LEU A 68 18.08 12.83 0.20
C LEU A 68 17.51 14.10 -0.47
N ILE A 69 16.18 14.18 -0.69
CA ILE A 69 15.58 15.33 -1.36
C ILE A 69 15.89 16.65 -0.63
N PRO A 70 15.68 16.81 0.69
CA PRO A 70 15.97 18.06 1.38
C PRO A 70 17.45 18.46 1.32
N ILE A 71 18.35 17.49 1.48
CA ILE A 71 19.79 17.73 1.45
C ILE A 71 20.23 18.19 0.07
N VAL A 72 19.89 17.43 -0.98
CA VAL A 72 20.26 17.77 -2.36
C VAL A 72 19.61 19.11 -2.77
N ALA A 73 18.31 19.32 -2.49
CA ALA A 73 17.63 20.56 -2.82
C ALA A 73 18.25 21.78 -2.08
N GLY A 74 18.65 21.61 -0.83
CA GLY A 74 19.35 22.66 -0.05
C GLY A 74 20.70 23.02 -0.65
N LEU A 75 21.53 22.04 -1.02
CA LEU A 75 22.82 22.27 -1.66
C LEU A 75 22.65 22.92 -3.05
N LEU A 76 21.64 22.50 -3.82
CA LEU A 76 21.33 23.12 -5.11
C LEU A 76 20.84 24.56 -4.97
N ALA A 77 20.07 24.87 -3.94
CA ALA A 77 19.58 26.22 -3.67
C ALA A 77 20.69 27.21 -3.24
N THR A 78 21.82 26.68 -2.74
CA THR A 78 23.00 27.45 -2.33
C THR A 78 24.15 27.38 -3.35
N ASP A 79 23.86 27.05 -4.62
CA ASP A 79 24.81 26.93 -5.73
C ASP A 79 25.97 25.94 -5.50
N GLN A 80 25.79 24.98 -4.58
CA GLN A 80 26.76 23.92 -4.29
C GLN A 80 26.51 22.66 -5.12
N GLU A 81 26.30 22.81 -6.42
CA GLU A 81 25.88 21.72 -7.31
C GLU A 81 26.89 20.55 -7.32
N ALA A 82 28.18 20.83 -7.40
CA ALA A 82 29.22 19.79 -7.39
C ALA A 82 29.22 18.98 -6.08
N ARG A 83 28.90 19.61 -4.94
CA ARG A 83 28.76 18.94 -3.65
C ARG A 83 27.49 18.09 -3.61
N ALA A 84 26.37 18.64 -4.10
CA ALA A 84 25.10 17.91 -4.20
C ALA A 84 25.27 16.58 -4.96
N TRP A 85 26.00 16.63 -6.10
CA TRP A 85 26.25 15.41 -6.91
C TRP A 85 27.23 14.45 -6.27
N ARG A 86 28.20 14.92 -5.50
CA ARG A 86 29.08 14.06 -4.70
C ARG A 86 28.29 13.34 -3.60
N VAL A 87 27.50 14.06 -2.81
CA VAL A 87 26.64 13.49 -1.77
C VAL A 87 25.70 12.44 -2.37
N ALA A 88 25.02 12.77 -3.48
CA ALA A 88 24.15 11.83 -4.18
C ALA A 88 24.90 10.57 -4.66
N SER A 89 26.11 10.73 -5.19
CA SER A 89 26.95 9.61 -5.66
C SER A 89 27.44 8.74 -4.50
N THR A 90 27.82 9.34 -3.35
CA THR A 90 28.20 8.62 -2.14
C THR A 90 27.05 7.78 -1.62
N VAL A 91 25.86 8.39 -1.45
CA VAL A 91 24.66 7.67 -1.01
C VAL A 91 24.29 6.54 -1.99
N ALA A 92 24.36 6.82 -3.31
CA ALA A 92 24.13 5.82 -4.35
C ALA A 92 25.10 4.64 -4.24
N THR A 93 26.40 4.92 -4.15
CA THR A 93 27.45 3.90 -4.10
C THR A 93 27.26 2.99 -2.88
N LEU A 94 27.07 3.59 -1.70
CA LEU A 94 26.90 2.84 -0.47
C LEU A 94 25.60 2.03 -0.46
N MET A 95 24.50 2.62 -0.89
CA MET A 95 23.21 1.94 -0.99
C MET A 95 23.28 0.77 -1.97
N LEU A 96 23.83 0.98 -3.17
CA LEU A 96 23.95 -0.08 -4.17
C LEU A 96 24.92 -1.18 -3.72
N ALA A 97 26.04 -0.82 -3.03
CA ALA A 97 26.96 -1.78 -2.46
C ALA A 97 26.27 -2.65 -1.39
N VAL A 98 25.52 -2.04 -0.46
CA VAL A 98 24.77 -2.77 0.57
C VAL A 98 23.74 -3.70 -0.10
N LEU A 99 23.00 -3.22 -1.09
CA LEU A 99 21.99 -4.02 -1.81
C LEU A 99 22.64 -5.19 -2.57
N LEU A 100 23.79 -4.96 -3.21
CA LEU A 100 24.51 -6.01 -3.91
C LEU A 100 25.02 -7.08 -2.94
N VAL A 101 25.62 -6.67 -1.82
CA VAL A 101 26.08 -7.60 -0.78
C VAL A 101 24.90 -8.39 -0.21
N LEU A 102 23.79 -7.72 0.14
CA LEU A 102 22.58 -8.39 0.61
C LEU A 102 22.02 -9.36 -0.43
N ALA A 103 21.96 -8.96 -1.71
CA ALA A 103 21.49 -9.83 -2.79
C ALA A 103 22.36 -11.08 -2.93
N VAL A 104 23.70 -10.93 -2.86
CA VAL A 104 24.63 -12.07 -2.91
C VAL A 104 24.45 -12.97 -1.68
N ILE A 105 24.40 -12.40 -0.47
CA ILE A 105 24.18 -13.17 0.77
C ILE A 105 22.88 -13.95 0.68
N VAL A 106 21.79 -13.30 0.27
CA VAL A 106 20.46 -13.93 0.16
C VAL A 106 20.44 -14.96 -0.96
N ALA A 107 21.07 -14.71 -2.10
CA ALA A 107 21.17 -15.70 -3.19
C ALA A 107 21.89 -16.98 -2.77
N LEU A 108 22.95 -16.85 -1.96
CA LEU A 108 23.69 -17.99 -1.38
C LEU A 108 22.89 -18.67 -0.25
N ALA A 109 22.22 -17.88 0.59
CA ALA A 109 21.41 -18.38 1.69
C ALA A 109 20.00 -18.84 1.27
N ALA A 110 19.58 -18.62 0.02
CA ALA A 110 18.23 -18.97 -0.46
C ALA A 110 17.85 -20.43 -0.20
N PRO A 111 18.75 -21.45 -0.32
CA PRO A 111 18.41 -22.83 0.02
C PRO A 111 18.01 -23.05 1.49
N VAL A 112 18.41 -22.15 2.39
CA VAL A 112 18.07 -22.18 3.82
C VAL A 112 16.90 -21.27 4.13
N LEU A 113 16.87 -20.07 3.55
CA LEU A 113 15.85 -19.05 3.82
C LEU A 113 14.48 -19.39 3.21
N VAL A 114 14.48 -19.90 1.97
CA VAL A 114 13.22 -20.19 1.26
C VAL A 114 12.41 -21.28 1.97
N PRO A 115 12.97 -22.43 2.40
CA PRO A 115 12.21 -23.42 3.16
C PRO A 115 11.58 -22.87 4.46
N VAL A 116 12.24 -21.94 5.14
CA VAL A 116 11.68 -21.29 6.34
C VAL A 116 10.42 -20.49 6.02
N ILE A 117 10.39 -19.82 4.85
CA ILE A 117 9.26 -19.00 4.42
C ILE A 117 8.17 -19.84 3.78
N THR A 118 8.52 -20.92 3.09
CA THR A 118 7.58 -21.75 2.32
C THR A 118 7.10 -22.98 3.06
N GLY A 119 7.74 -23.33 4.18
CA GLY A 119 7.35 -24.34 5.18
C GLY A 119 6.87 -25.69 4.63
N GLN A 120 5.71 -25.73 4.01
CA GLN A 120 5.05 -26.93 3.54
C GLN A 120 4.98 -27.05 2.00
N PHE A 121 5.77 -26.28 1.27
CA PHE A 121 5.90 -26.46 -0.17
C PHE A 121 6.60 -27.79 -0.47
N THR A 122 6.22 -28.42 -1.58
CA THR A 122 6.92 -29.59 -2.08
C THR A 122 8.37 -29.28 -2.42
N PRO A 123 9.28 -30.26 -2.42
CA PRO A 123 10.68 -30.02 -2.80
C PRO A 123 10.85 -29.31 -4.14
N ALA A 124 10.03 -29.68 -5.14
CA ALA A 124 10.02 -29.03 -6.46
C ALA A 124 9.59 -27.55 -6.40
N GLN A 125 8.58 -27.23 -5.59
CA GLN A 125 8.16 -25.83 -5.36
C GLN A 125 9.23 -25.02 -4.63
N VAL A 126 9.91 -25.61 -3.64
CA VAL A 126 11.02 -24.97 -2.93
C VAL A 126 12.16 -24.65 -3.89
N GLU A 127 12.58 -25.62 -4.71
CA GLU A 127 13.64 -25.44 -5.72
C GLU A 127 13.27 -24.32 -6.70
N LYS A 128 12.03 -24.35 -7.21
CA LYS A 128 11.51 -23.31 -8.11
C LYS A 128 11.47 -21.93 -7.43
N THR A 129 11.05 -21.86 -6.17
CA THR A 129 11.04 -20.62 -5.40
C THR A 129 12.47 -20.06 -5.21
N ILE A 130 13.48 -20.92 -4.97
CA ILE A 130 14.88 -20.53 -4.89
C ILE A 130 15.38 -19.94 -6.21
N GLU A 131 15.07 -20.62 -7.33
CA GLU A 131 15.43 -20.14 -8.68
C GLU A 131 14.85 -18.75 -8.94
N LEU A 132 13.54 -18.60 -8.74
CA LEU A 132 12.80 -17.34 -8.95
C LEU A 132 13.33 -16.23 -8.03
N THR A 133 13.60 -16.53 -6.76
CA THR A 133 14.18 -15.59 -5.79
C THR A 133 15.51 -15.05 -6.31
N ARG A 134 16.42 -15.94 -6.73
CA ARG A 134 17.73 -15.55 -7.27
C ARG A 134 17.63 -14.63 -8.47
N VAL A 135 16.75 -14.92 -9.41
CA VAL A 135 16.50 -14.06 -10.58
C VAL A 135 15.98 -12.70 -10.13
N MET A 136 14.97 -12.68 -9.25
CA MET A 136 14.32 -11.45 -8.83
C MET A 136 15.15 -10.59 -7.88
N LEU A 137 16.24 -11.10 -7.26
CA LEU A 137 17.16 -10.30 -6.45
C LEU A 137 17.86 -9.16 -7.22
N LEU A 138 17.84 -9.19 -8.55
CA LEU A 138 18.29 -8.06 -9.37
C LEU A 138 17.32 -6.87 -9.30
N SER A 139 16.04 -7.12 -9.06
CA SER A 139 15.01 -6.05 -9.06
C SER A 139 15.17 -5.02 -7.94
N PRO A 140 15.48 -5.36 -6.66
CA PRO A 140 15.73 -4.35 -5.62
C PRO A 140 16.87 -3.40 -5.95
N ILE A 141 17.94 -3.89 -6.57
CA ILE A 141 19.11 -3.08 -6.96
C ILE A 141 18.70 -2.05 -8.02
N LEU A 142 17.99 -2.50 -9.05
CA LEU A 142 17.52 -1.64 -10.14
C LEU A 142 16.46 -0.64 -9.66
N LEU A 143 15.50 -1.09 -8.86
CA LEU A 143 14.46 -0.24 -8.29
C LEU A 143 15.02 0.81 -7.32
N ALA A 144 16.05 0.45 -6.54
CA ALA A 144 16.73 1.40 -5.65
C ALA A 144 17.49 2.48 -6.44
N GLY A 145 18.15 2.10 -7.53
CA GLY A 145 18.72 3.06 -8.49
C GLY A 145 17.63 3.99 -9.06
N GLY A 146 16.46 3.44 -9.39
CA GLY A 146 15.29 4.21 -9.82
C GLY A 146 14.73 5.14 -8.73
N ALA A 147 14.68 4.71 -7.48
CA ALA A 147 14.26 5.53 -6.34
C ALA A 147 15.24 6.70 -6.08
N LEU A 148 16.54 6.45 -6.25
CA LEU A 148 17.57 7.50 -6.22
C LEU A 148 17.34 8.51 -7.35
N ALA A 149 17.19 8.03 -8.58
CA ALA A 149 16.93 8.89 -9.75
C ALA A 149 15.65 9.73 -9.54
N THR A 150 14.58 9.12 -9.00
CA THR A 150 13.35 9.81 -8.59
C THR A 150 13.64 10.94 -7.61
N SER A 151 14.44 10.68 -6.57
CA SER A 151 14.77 11.66 -5.54
C SER A 151 15.54 12.86 -6.11
N LEU A 152 16.53 12.59 -6.97
CA LEU A 152 17.34 13.63 -7.62
C LEU A 152 16.53 14.45 -8.64
N LEU A 153 15.68 13.81 -9.43
CA LEU A 153 14.78 14.48 -10.36
C LEU A 153 13.76 15.36 -9.62
N ASN A 154 13.21 14.87 -8.52
CA ASN A 154 12.26 15.62 -7.70
C ASN A 154 12.93 16.83 -7.00
N ALA A 155 14.19 16.68 -6.55
CA ALA A 155 14.97 17.81 -6.01
C ALA A 155 15.21 18.92 -7.05
N ARG A 156 15.21 18.59 -8.34
CA ARG A 156 15.26 19.53 -9.48
C ARG A 156 13.88 19.91 -10.02
N ASN A 157 12.78 19.60 -9.34
CA ASN A 157 11.39 19.82 -9.79
C ASN A 157 11.06 19.18 -11.16
N ARG A 158 11.71 18.07 -11.52
CA ARG A 158 11.47 17.31 -12.76
C ARG A 158 10.69 16.04 -12.48
N PHE A 159 9.39 16.14 -12.32
CA PHE A 159 8.53 15.06 -11.83
C PHE A 159 8.05 14.08 -12.93
N ALA A 160 8.12 14.44 -14.21
CA ALA A 160 7.49 13.65 -15.28
C ALA A 160 8.07 12.24 -15.40
N ALA A 161 9.40 12.09 -15.45
CA ALA A 161 10.03 10.78 -15.61
C ALA A 161 9.82 9.89 -14.38
N SER A 162 9.91 10.44 -13.19
CA SER A 162 9.64 9.72 -11.94
C SER A 162 8.18 9.28 -11.80
N ALA A 163 7.25 10.07 -12.33
CA ALA A 163 5.83 9.73 -12.35
C ALA A 163 5.49 8.61 -13.36
N ILE A 164 6.21 8.54 -14.49
CA ILE A 164 6.01 7.51 -15.53
C ILE A 164 6.72 6.19 -15.19
N ALA A 165 7.80 6.22 -14.43
CA ALA A 165 8.63 5.04 -14.14
C ALA A 165 7.84 3.85 -13.55
N PRO A 166 6.91 4.00 -12.59
CA PRO A 166 6.07 2.90 -12.12
C PRO A 166 5.11 2.35 -13.19
N ILE A 167 4.70 3.18 -14.16
CA ILE A 167 3.87 2.75 -15.30
C ILE A 167 4.67 1.77 -16.15
N VAL A 168 5.92 2.12 -16.50
CA VAL A 168 6.83 1.26 -17.28
C VAL A 168 7.06 -0.08 -16.57
N TYR A 169 7.25 -0.07 -15.24
CA TYR A 169 7.39 -1.27 -14.43
C TYR A 169 6.18 -2.20 -14.56
N ASN A 170 4.97 -1.67 -14.37
CA ASN A 170 3.74 -2.46 -14.47
C ASN A 170 3.50 -2.98 -15.91
N VAL A 171 3.70 -2.15 -16.92
CA VAL A 171 3.54 -2.54 -18.33
C VAL A 171 4.52 -3.67 -18.69
N ALA A 172 5.78 -3.58 -18.27
CA ALA A 172 6.76 -4.63 -18.54
C ALA A 172 6.35 -5.99 -17.95
N ILE A 173 5.81 -6.02 -16.72
CA ILE A 173 5.34 -7.26 -16.10
C ILE A 173 4.08 -7.79 -16.80
N ILE A 174 3.15 -6.92 -17.21
CA ILE A 174 1.97 -7.29 -18.00
C ILE A 174 2.41 -7.93 -19.33
N LEU A 175 3.32 -7.29 -20.04
CA LEU A 175 3.84 -7.81 -21.31
C LEU A 175 4.58 -9.15 -21.10
N ALA A 176 5.33 -9.30 -20.01
CA ALA A 176 5.98 -10.57 -19.68
C ALA A 176 4.97 -11.68 -19.36
N ALA A 177 3.89 -11.39 -18.66
CA ALA A 177 2.82 -12.35 -18.40
C ALA A 177 2.13 -12.81 -19.69
N VAL A 178 1.98 -11.90 -20.69
CA VAL A 178 1.32 -12.21 -21.96
C VAL A 178 2.26 -12.89 -22.96
N PHE A 179 3.52 -12.46 -23.06
CA PHE A 179 4.44 -12.87 -24.13
C PHE A 179 5.55 -13.83 -23.67
N LEU A 180 6.08 -13.67 -22.45
CA LEU A 180 7.15 -14.54 -21.95
C LEU A 180 6.61 -15.76 -21.20
N ALA A 181 5.52 -15.62 -20.44
CA ALA A 181 4.97 -16.71 -19.67
C ALA A 181 4.51 -17.92 -20.52
N PRO A 182 3.94 -17.76 -21.74
CA PRO A 182 3.60 -18.91 -22.57
C PRO A 182 4.80 -19.79 -22.96
N ALA A 183 5.99 -19.19 -23.11
CA ALA A 183 7.20 -19.90 -23.51
C ALA A 183 8.06 -20.38 -22.33
N MET A 184 8.07 -19.61 -21.22
CA MET A 184 8.99 -19.81 -20.08
C MET A 184 8.26 -20.12 -18.77
N GLY A 185 6.94 -20.24 -18.79
CA GLY A 185 6.14 -20.40 -17.58
C GLY A 185 6.33 -19.25 -16.59
N ILE A 186 6.33 -19.57 -15.31
CA ILE A 186 6.45 -18.61 -14.21
C ILE A 186 7.82 -17.88 -14.19
N LEU A 187 8.86 -18.50 -14.75
CA LEU A 187 10.18 -17.85 -14.90
C LEU A 187 10.10 -16.63 -15.81
N GLY A 188 9.29 -16.68 -16.88
CA GLY A 188 9.04 -15.54 -17.75
C GLY A 188 8.48 -14.34 -17.01
N LEU A 189 7.60 -14.58 -16.02
CA LEU A 189 7.06 -13.53 -15.16
C LEU A 189 8.14 -12.93 -14.24
N ALA A 190 9.02 -13.76 -13.66
CA ALA A 190 10.13 -13.30 -12.83
C ALA A 190 11.14 -12.45 -13.63
N ILE A 191 11.46 -12.85 -14.87
CA ILE A 191 12.25 -12.05 -15.80
C ILE A 191 11.55 -10.74 -16.11
N GLY A 192 10.22 -10.75 -16.29
CA GLY A 192 9.41 -9.54 -16.48
C GLY A 192 9.54 -8.53 -15.35
N VAL A 193 9.64 -8.99 -14.09
CA VAL A 193 9.89 -8.13 -12.93
C VAL A 193 11.25 -7.44 -13.06
N VAL A 194 12.30 -8.16 -13.46
CA VAL A 194 13.64 -7.60 -13.64
C VAL A 194 13.69 -6.61 -14.80
N ILE A 195 13.08 -6.96 -15.95
CA ILE A 195 12.95 -6.05 -17.12
C ILE A 195 12.17 -4.80 -16.72
N GLY A 196 11.09 -4.96 -15.98
CA GLY A 196 10.32 -3.84 -15.46
C GLY A 196 11.12 -2.92 -14.54
N ALA A 197 11.92 -3.49 -13.64
CA ALA A 197 12.81 -2.75 -12.76
C ALA A 197 13.91 -2.01 -13.55
N ALA A 198 14.48 -2.64 -14.57
CA ALA A 198 15.42 -2.01 -15.49
C ALA A 198 14.76 -0.86 -16.29
N GLY A 199 13.54 -1.06 -16.78
CA GLY A 199 12.75 -0.02 -17.47
C GLY A 199 12.40 1.15 -16.55
N HIS A 200 12.03 0.87 -15.29
CA HIS A 200 11.76 1.88 -14.26
C HIS A 200 12.97 2.79 -14.02
N LEU A 201 14.17 2.22 -13.92
CA LEU A 201 15.41 2.98 -13.81
C LEU A 201 15.74 3.66 -15.14
N GLY A 202 15.69 2.92 -16.24
CA GLY A 202 16.12 3.36 -17.59
C GLY A 202 15.45 4.64 -18.07
N ILE A 203 14.12 4.75 -17.91
CA ILE A 203 13.36 5.95 -18.31
C ILE A 203 13.79 7.21 -17.58
N GLN A 204 14.38 7.07 -16.41
CA GLN A 204 14.83 8.18 -15.57
C GLN A 204 16.29 8.60 -15.86
N LEU A 205 17.12 7.73 -16.45
CA LEU A 205 18.55 8.00 -16.64
C LEU A 205 18.82 9.17 -17.57
N LEU A 206 18.11 9.27 -18.70
CA LEU A 206 18.31 10.36 -19.65
C LEU A 206 17.88 11.72 -19.09
N PRO A 207 16.67 11.87 -18.50
CA PRO A 207 16.30 13.10 -17.79
C PRO A 207 17.26 13.45 -16.65
N LEU A 208 17.78 12.46 -15.92
CA LEU A 208 18.72 12.68 -14.82
C LEU A 208 20.06 13.21 -15.34
N ARG A 209 20.62 12.63 -16.40
CA ARG A 209 21.83 13.14 -17.04
C ARG A 209 21.68 14.59 -17.51
N ARG A 210 20.49 14.97 -18.00
CA ARG A 210 20.18 16.35 -18.40
C ARG A 210 20.08 17.35 -17.26
N THR A 211 20.14 16.89 -15.99
CA THR A 211 20.25 17.78 -14.81
C THR A 211 21.68 18.13 -14.46
N GLY A 212 22.68 17.64 -15.19
CA GLY A 212 24.10 17.76 -14.87
C GLY A 212 24.63 16.68 -13.94
N PHE A 213 23.77 15.80 -13.41
CA PHE A 213 24.22 14.69 -12.58
C PHE A 213 25.11 13.74 -13.37
N ARG A 214 26.31 13.50 -12.84
CA ARG A 214 27.24 12.47 -13.29
C ARG A 214 27.57 11.59 -12.09
N TYR A 215 27.21 10.32 -12.20
CA TYR A 215 27.57 9.36 -11.16
C TYR A 215 29.08 9.20 -11.10
N SER A 216 29.65 9.41 -9.94
CA SER A 216 31.06 9.17 -9.64
C SER A 216 31.11 8.23 -8.44
N PRO A 217 31.56 6.98 -8.61
CA PRO A 217 31.70 6.04 -7.50
C PRO A 217 32.52 6.66 -6.38
N ASN A 218 31.89 6.89 -5.24
CA ASN A 218 32.54 7.48 -4.07
C ASN A 218 31.90 6.89 -2.81
N GLY A 219 32.74 6.41 -1.91
CA GLY A 219 32.33 5.85 -0.61
C GLY A 219 32.73 6.74 0.58
N ASP A 220 32.97 8.04 0.34
CA ASP A 220 33.40 8.96 1.38
C ASP A 220 32.33 9.22 2.43
N LEU A 221 32.46 8.54 3.58
CA LEU A 221 31.63 8.77 4.78
C LEU A 221 32.08 10.00 5.59
N GLY A 222 33.14 10.68 5.18
CA GLY A 222 33.61 11.91 5.79
C GLY A 222 32.74 13.11 5.45
N ASP A 223 31.93 13.06 4.36
CA ASP A 223 30.98 14.12 4.05
C ASP A 223 29.80 14.08 5.04
N PRO A 224 29.59 15.17 5.83
CA PRO A 224 28.57 15.22 6.87
C PRO A 224 27.15 15.08 6.30
N ASP A 225 26.89 15.59 5.09
CA ASP A 225 25.57 15.54 4.46
C ASP A 225 25.24 14.10 3.98
N ALA A 226 26.22 13.38 3.44
CA ALA A 226 26.07 11.97 3.08
C ALA A 226 25.81 11.11 4.32
N ARG A 227 26.58 11.34 5.39
CA ARG A 227 26.38 10.64 6.67
C ARG A 227 25.03 10.95 7.28
N GLN A 228 24.58 12.21 7.24
CA GLN A 228 23.26 12.62 7.72
C GLN A 228 22.15 11.92 6.94
N ALA A 229 22.25 11.85 5.60
CA ALA A 229 21.28 11.13 4.77
C ALA A 229 21.13 9.67 5.20
N LEU A 230 22.25 8.96 5.36
CA LEU A 230 22.26 7.54 5.77
C LEU A 230 21.72 7.33 7.18
N LEU A 231 22.05 8.22 8.14
CA LEU A 231 21.56 8.15 9.50
C LEU A 231 20.03 8.39 9.58
N LEU A 232 19.48 9.26 8.72
CA LEU A 232 18.04 9.50 8.64
C LEU A 232 17.28 8.32 8.00
N MET A 233 17.95 7.52 7.14
CA MET A 233 17.34 6.35 6.52
C MET A 233 17.17 5.19 7.51
N ALA A 234 18.11 4.95 8.41
CA ALA A 234 18.17 3.76 9.25
C ALA A 234 16.95 3.56 10.18
N PRO A 235 16.47 4.54 10.97
CA PRO A 235 15.30 4.35 11.83
C PRO A 235 14.02 4.08 11.03
N ARG A 236 13.90 4.69 9.86
CA ARG A 236 12.73 4.52 8.99
C ARG A 236 12.70 3.14 8.33
N ALA A 237 13.86 2.64 7.96
CA ALA A 237 14.01 1.28 7.44
C ALA A 237 13.54 0.23 8.47
N LEU A 238 13.89 0.39 9.75
CA LEU A 238 13.46 -0.50 10.82
C LEU A 238 11.93 -0.49 11.02
N GLY A 239 11.29 0.68 10.94
CA GLY A 239 9.83 0.77 11.01
C GLY A 239 9.12 0.05 9.86
N LEU A 240 9.66 0.15 8.64
CA LEU A 240 9.14 -0.56 7.47
C LEU A 240 9.39 -2.07 7.55
N ALA A 241 10.51 -2.50 8.14
CA ALA A 241 10.82 -3.91 8.33
C ALA A 241 9.77 -4.64 9.18
N ALA A 242 9.26 -4.00 10.23
CA ALA A 242 8.26 -4.60 11.12
C ALA A 242 6.96 -4.95 10.37
N SER A 243 6.45 -4.04 9.53
CA SER A 243 5.25 -4.30 8.73
C SER A 243 5.47 -5.39 7.67
N GLN A 244 6.67 -5.49 7.10
CA GLN A 244 7.01 -6.53 6.13
C GLN A 244 7.10 -7.93 6.74
N LEU A 245 7.46 -8.05 8.02
CA LEU A 245 7.45 -9.33 8.72
C LEU A 245 6.04 -9.96 8.76
N THR A 246 5.00 -9.16 8.93
CA THR A 246 3.61 -9.63 8.85
C THR A 246 3.32 -10.33 7.53
N PHE A 247 3.77 -9.74 6.41
CA PHE A 247 3.59 -10.34 5.08
C PHE A 247 4.39 -11.62 4.89
N LEU A 248 5.62 -11.65 5.40
CA LEU A 248 6.47 -12.83 5.34
C LEU A 248 5.80 -14.00 6.07
N VAL A 249 5.31 -13.76 7.30
CA VAL A 249 4.61 -14.76 8.10
C VAL A 249 3.29 -15.16 7.47
N ALA A 250 2.49 -14.21 6.99
CA ALA A 250 1.24 -14.53 6.29
C ALA A 250 1.49 -15.41 5.05
N THR A 251 2.58 -15.15 4.31
CA THR A 251 3.00 -15.99 3.18
C THR A 251 3.39 -17.39 3.65
N SER A 252 4.20 -17.50 4.72
CA SER A 252 4.64 -18.79 5.27
C SER A 252 3.47 -19.62 5.79
N VAL A 253 2.57 -19.00 6.54
CA VAL A 253 1.36 -19.68 7.05
C VAL A 253 0.44 -20.09 5.90
N SER A 254 0.24 -19.23 4.89
CA SER A 254 -0.57 -19.54 3.71
C SER A 254 0.02 -20.71 2.91
N ALA A 255 1.34 -20.82 2.82
CA ALA A 255 2.03 -21.91 2.13
C ALA A 255 1.64 -23.29 2.70
N GLY A 256 1.29 -23.36 3.98
CA GLY A 256 0.80 -24.56 4.66
C GLY A 256 -0.65 -24.93 4.40
N LEU A 257 -1.41 -24.08 3.70
CA LEU A 257 -2.87 -24.26 3.49
C LEU A 257 -3.22 -24.85 2.11
N GLY A 258 -2.23 -25.39 1.41
CA GLY A 258 -2.39 -26.06 0.12
C GLY A 258 -2.20 -25.15 -1.08
N VAL A 259 -2.32 -25.77 -2.26
CA VAL A 259 -2.08 -25.12 -3.55
C VAL A 259 -3.01 -23.92 -3.75
N GLY A 260 -2.46 -22.82 -4.25
CA GLY A 260 -3.19 -21.59 -4.52
C GLY A 260 -3.38 -20.69 -3.29
N ALA A 261 -3.04 -21.16 -2.08
CA ALA A 261 -3.36 -20.40 -0.87
C ALA A 261 -2.54 -19.10 -0.75
N VAL A 262 -1.27 -19.10 -1.16
CA VAL A 262 -0.40 -17.91 -1.13
C VAL A 262 -0.89 -16.88 -2.13
N SER A 263 -1.24 -17.28 -3.34
CA SER A 263 -1.76 -16.40 -4.39
C SER A 263 -3.15 -15.86 -4.06
N ILE A 264 -4.05 -16.70 -3.53
CA ILE A 264 -5.39 -16.29 -3.06
C ILE A 264 -5.27 -15.21 -1.97
N PHE A 265 -4.40 -15.42 -0.98
CA PHE A 265 -4.13 -14.41 0.04
C PHE A 265 -3.63 -13.09 -0.59
N ALA A 266 -2.71 -13.16 -1.54
CA ALA A 266 -2.17 -11.98 -2.21
C ALA A 266 -3.24 -11.23 -3.05
N PHE A 267 -4.12 -11.95 -3.73
CA PHE A 267 -5.23 -11.35 -4.48
C PHE A 267 -6.23 -10.65 -3.54
N ALA A 268 -6.68 -11.32 -2.49
CA ALA A 268 -7.58 -10.74 -1.50
C ALA A 268 -6.96 -9.49 -0.86
N PHE A 269 -5.68 -9.58 -0.46
CA PHE A 269 -4.96 -8.48 0.15
C PHE A 269 -4.80 -7.28 -0.80
N SER A 270 -4.63 -7.51 -2.09
CA SER A 270 -4.53 -6.43 -3.08
C SER A 270 -5.83 -5.62 -3.20
N ILE A 271 -7.00 -6.28 -3.13
CA ILE A 271 -8.30 -5.60 -3.11
C ILE A 271 -8.48 -4.82 -1.80
N PHE A 272 -8.17 -5.47 -0.67
CA PHE A 272 -8.24 -4.85 0.65
C PHE A 272 -7.43 -3.55 0.76
N GLN A 273 -6.27 -3.47 0.12
CA GLN A 273 -5.40 -2.29 0.13
C GLN A 273 -5.93 -1.10 -0.69
N LEU A 274 -6.87 -1.31 -1.62
CA LEU A 274 -7.36 -0.24 -2.49
C LEU A 274 -8.05 0.89 -1.71
N PRO A 275 -9.05 0.63 -0.85
CA PRO A 275 -9.71 1.70 -0.08
C PRO A 275 -8.76 2.42 0.88
N ILE A 276 -7.84 1.69 1.52
CA ILE A 276 -6.85 2.27 2.44
C ILE A 276 -5.93 3.24 1.67
N GLY A 277 -5.47 2.82 0.49
CA GLY A 277 -4.60 3.61 -0.37
C GLY A 277 -5.26 4.85 -0.98
N VAL A 278 -6.59 4.84 -1.15
CA VAL A 278 -7.36 5.96 -1.72
C VAL A 278 -7.84 6.93 -0.65
N ILE A 279 -8.20 6.45 0.54
CA ILE A 279 -8.83 7.27 1.60
C ILE A 279 -7.92 7.39 2.82
N GLY A 280 -7.52 6.27 3.42
CA GLY A 280 -6.81 6.27 4.70
C GLY A 280 -5.44 6.95 4.65
N ILE A 281 -4.59 6.53 3.71
CA ILE A 281 -3.23 7.06 3.57
C ILE A 281 -3.22 8.55 3.19
N PRO A 282 -3.97 9.02 2.16
CA PRO A 282 -3.98 10.42 1.80
C PRO A 282 -4.48 11.33 2.92
N LEU A 283 -5.55 10.93 3.62
CA LEU A 283 -6.07 11.72 4.74
C LEU A 283 -5.02 11.87 5.84
N GLY A 284 -4.31 10.79 6.17
CA GLY A 284 -3.21 10.85 7.12
C GLY A 284 -2.06 11.76 6.65
N VAL A 285 -1.69 11.74 5.35
CA VAL A 285 -0.62 12.59 4.81
C VAL A 285 -0.97 14.07 4.90
N VAL A 286 -2.20 14.44 4.56
CA VAL A 286 -2.68 15.83 4.61
C VAL A 286 -2.80 16.34 6.06
N THR A 287 -3.12 15.45 7.00
CA THR A 287 -3.31 15.83 8.41
C THR A 287 -1.99 16.13 9.12
N LEU A 288 -0.87 15.48 8.78
CA LEU A 288 0.42 15.61 9.47
C LEU A 288 0.94 17.07 9.56
N PRO A 289 1.00 17.87 8.47
CA PRO A 289 1.47 19.25 8.55
C PRO A 289 0.60 20.12 9.45
N ALA A 290 -0.72 19.94 9.40
CA ALA A 290 -1.66 20.68 10.25
C ALA A 290 -1.44 20.34 11.73
N LEU A 291 -1.32 19.05 12.08
CA LEU A 291 -1.04 18.59 13.44
C LEU A 291 0.29 19.14 13.97
N SER A 292 1.33 19.11 13.13
CA SER A 292 2.66 19.62 13.49
C SER A 292 2.63 21.13 13.74
N ARG A 293 1.85 21.89 12.95
CA ARG A 293 1.69 23.33 13.10
C ARG A 293 1.01 23.69 14.42
N GLU A 294 -0.11 23.05 14.75
CA GLU A 294 -0.84 23.35 15.99
C GLU A 294 0.02 23.05 17.23
N LEU A 295 0.77 21.96 17.23
CA LEU A 295 1.72 21.66 18.30
C LEU A 295 2.88 22.67 18.39
N ALA A 296 3.39 23.15 17.26
CA ALA A 296 4.45 24.16 17.24
C ALA A 296 3.97 25.52 17.78
N LEU A 297 2.68 25.81 17.63
CA LEU A 297 2.03 27.00 18.20
C LEU A 297 1.63 26.83 19.68
N GLY A 298 1.79 25.63 20.26
CA GLY A 298 1.33 25.31 21.62
C GLY A 298 -0.18 25.09 21.74
N GLU A 299 -0.91 25.06 20.63
CA GLU A 299 -2.38 24.94 20.56
C GLU A 299 -2.83 23.45 20.70
N VAL A 300 -2.58 22.88 21.86
CA VAL A 300 -2.82 21.45 22.13
C VAL A 300 -4.29 21.05 21.90
N GLU A 301 -5.24 21.91 22.30
CA GLU A 301 -6.67 21.61 22.12
C GLU A 301 -7.06 21.56 20.64
N ARG A 302 -6.51 22.43 19.79
CA ARG A 302 -6.73 22.38 18.35
C ARG A 302 -6.10 21.15 17.71
N TYR A 303 -4.90 20.78 18.16
CA TYR A 303 -4.27 19.53 17.75
C TYR A 303 -5.16 18.32 18.05
N LEU A 304 -5.71 18.21 19.27
CA LEU A 304 -6.59 17.13 19.65
C LEU A 304 -7.93 17.15 18.90
N ALA A 305 -8.47 18.35 18.67
CA ALA A 305 -9.67 18.53 17.86
C ALA A 305 -9.48 18.06 16.41
N LEU A 306 -8.33 18.36 15.79
CA LEU A 306 -7.98 17.89 14.45
C LEU A 306 -7.89 16.35 14.40
N ILE A 307 -7.28 15.70 15.40
CA ILE A 307 -7.21 14.23 15.46
C ILE A 307 -8.62 13.66 15.58
N ARG A 308 -9.44 14.16 16.52
CA ARG A 308 -10.82 13.70 16.68
C ARG A 308 -11.61 13.84 15.39
N HIS A 309 -11.52 15.00 14.73
CA HIS A 309 -12.23 15.24 13.47
C HIS A 309 -11.78 14.27 12.37
N ALA A 310 -10.48 14.07 12.20
CA ALA A 310 -9.94 13.15 11.20
C ALA A 310 -10.35 11.69 11.49
N LEU A 311 -10.30 11.24 12.74
CA LEU A 311 -10.73 9.90 13.13
C LEU A 311 -12.24 9.70 12.96
N ARG A 312 -13.07 10.71 13.29
CA ARG A 312 -14.51 10.68 13.07
C ARG A 312 -14.85 10.59 11.57
N LEU A 313 -14.12 11.33 10.74
CA LEU A 313 -14.26 11.25 9.28
C LEU A 313 -13.90 9.86 8.74
N ILE A 314 -12.82 9.24 9.25
CA ILE A 314 -12.49 7.84 8.91
C ILE A 314 -13.60 6.89 9.34
N LEU A 315 -14.09 6.98 10.56
CA LEU A 315 -15.18 6.13 11.04
C LEU A 315 -16.43 6.30 10.16
N PHE A 316 -16.78 7.56 9.83
CA PHE A 316 -17.93 7.88 9.00
C PHE A 316 -17.84 7.28 7.59
N VAL A 317 -16.66 7.26 6.98
CA VAL A 317 -16.47 6.77 5.61
C VAL A 317 -16.16 5.28 5.58
N MET A 318 -15.26 4.80 6.45
CA MET A 318 -14.74 3.43 6.34
C MET A 318 -15.71 2.37 6.91
N ILE A 319 -16.51 2.70 7.91
CA ILE A 319 -17.49 1.73 8.45
C ILE A 319 -18.51 1.31 7.40
N PRO A 320 -19.27 2.24 6.75
CA PRO A 320 -20.19 1.84 5.69
C PRO A 320 -19.47 1.24 4.49
N LEU A 321 -18.29 1.74 4.12
CA LEU A 321 -17.50 1.18 3.03
C LEU A 321 -17.11 -0.28 3.32
N THR A 322 -16.77 -0.61 4.58
CA THR A 322 -16.51 -2.00 5.00
C THR A 322 -17.76 -2.87 4.75
N GLY A 323 -18.94 -2.44 5.20
CA GLY A 323 -20.18 -3.19 5.01
C GLY A 323 -20.55 -3.38 3.53
N LEU A 324 -20.48 -2.30 2.75
CA LEU A 324 -20.74 -2.36 1.30
C LEU A 324 -19.73 -3.24 0.57
N SER A 325 -18.43 -3.18 0.95
CA SER A 325 -17.40 -4.03 0.37
C SER A 325 -17.62 -5.51 0.72
N ILE A 326 -18.12 -5.81 1.92
CA ILE A 326 -18.48 -7.18 2.32
C ILE A 326 -19.62 -7.72 1.44
N VAL A 327 -20.65 -6.94 1.16
CA VAL A 327 -21.74 -7.34 0.26
C VAL A 327 -21.22 -7.54 -1.17
N ALA A 328 -20.43 -6.60 -1.66
CA ALA A 328 -19.92 -6.60 -3.03
C ALA A 328 -18.72 -7.55 -3.28
N ARG A 329 -18.15 -8.20 -2.25
CA ARG A 329 -16.87 -8.93 -2.34
C ARG A 329 -16.84 -9.99 -3.43
N ASP A 330 -17.90 -10.80 -3.51
CA ASP A 330 -17.98 -11.90 -4.48
C ASP A 330 -18.00 -11.35 -5.91
N GLY A 331 -18.87 -10.35 -6.16
CA GLY A 331 -18.93 -9.68 -7.45
C GLY A 331 -17.66 -8.93 -7.82
N VAL A 332 -16.99 -8.28 -6.86
CA VAL A 332 -15.71 -7.60 -7.10
C VAL A 332 -14.60 -8.60 -7.42
N VAL A 333 -14.50 -9.72 -6.70
CA VAL A 333 -13.50 -10.76 -6.98
C VAL A 333 -13.77 -11.40 -8.36
N ARG A 334 -15.03 -11.72 -8.69
CA ARG A 334 -15.43 -12.22 -10.01
C ARG A 334 -15.10 -11.21 -11.12
N LEU A 335 -15.43 -9.93 -10.90
CA LEU A 335 -15.14 -8.87 -11.88
C LEU A 335 -13.65 -8.74 -12.18
N LEU A 336 -12.81 -8.87 -11.16
CA LEU A 336 -11.37 -8.64 -11.28
C LEU A 336 -10.60 -9.90 -11.71
N PHE A 337 -11.00 -11.10 -11.25
CA PHE A 337 -10.17 -12.29 -11.37
C PHE A 337 -10.81 -13.47 -12.11
N GLU A 338 -12.10 -13.46 -12.39
CA GLU A 338 -12.75 -14.53 -13.14
C GLU A 338 -12.42 -14.44 -14.64
N TYR A 339 -11.15 -14.71 -14.95
CA TYR A 339 -10.59 -14.73 -16.30
C TYR A 339 -9.56 -15.86 -16.43
N GLY A 340 -9.51 -16.48 -17.61
CA GLY A 340 -8.47 -17.43 -17.99
C GLY A 340 -8.44 -18.69 -17.11
N ARG A 341 -7.37 -18.86 -16.33
CA ARG A 341 -7.14 -20.05 -15.49
C ARG A 341 -7.69 -19.94 -14.06
N MET A 342 -8.36 -18.87 -13.72
CA MET A 342 -8.92 -18.68 -12.39
C MET A 342 -10.27 -19.42 -12.29
N ASP A 343 -10.33 -20.47 -11.46
CA ASP A 343 -11.52 -21.28 -11.26
C ASP A 343 -12.44 -20.72 -10.16
N ASP A 344 -13.72 -21.13 -10.16
CA ASP A 344 -14.74 -20.68 -9.21
C ASP A 344 -14.34 -20.93 -7.75
N ARG A 345 -13.70 -22.09 -7.48
CA ARG A 345 -13.23 -22.41 -6.14
C ARG A 345 -12.19 -21.41 -5.64
N SER A 346 -11.30 -20.95 -6.50
CA SER A 346 -10.29 -19.94 -6.17
C SER A 346 -10.92 -18.56 -5.98
N ILE A 347 -11.95 -18.24 -6.78
CA ILE A 347 -12.76 -17.03 -6.62
C ILE A 347 -13.43 -17.02 -5.24
N ASP A 348 -14.16 -18.07 -4.88
CA ASP A 348 -14.87 -18.17 -3.60
C ASP A 348 -13.90 -18.12 -2.40
N ARG A 349 -12.76 -18.81 -2.49
CA ARG A 349 -11.72 -18.75 -1.47
C ARG A 349 -11.14 -17.34 -1.34
N THR A 350 -10.95 -16.63 -2.46
CA THR A 350 -10.47 -15.25 -2.47
C THR A 350 -11.48 -14.31 -1.82
N ALA A 351 -12.75 -14.43 -2.17
CA ALA A 351 -13.84 -13.63 -1.59
C ALA A 351 -14.02 -13.89 -0.08
N THR A 352 -13.93 -15.16 0.34
CA THR A 352 -13.97 -15.53 1.77
C THR A 352 -12.77 -14.97 2.54
N THR A 353 -11.57 -15.04 1.97
CA THR A 353 -10.36 -14.46 2.58
C THR A 353 -10.49 -12.93 2.69
N LEU A 354 -11.00 -12.29 1.64
CA LEU A 354 -11.24 -10.86 1.59
C LEU A 354 -12.23 -10.39 2.65
N LEU A 355 -13.31 -11.13 2.89
CA LEU A 355 -14.30 -10.83 3.93
C LEU A 355 -13.65 -10.50 5.27
N TRP A 356 -12.76 -11.37 5.74
CA TRP A 356 -12.11 -11.20 7.03
C TRP A 356 -11.08 -10.07 7.04
N GLN A 357 -10.39 -9.83 5.93
CA GLN A 357 -9.50 -8.68 5.79
C GLN A 357 -10.25 -7.35 5.77
N LEU A 358 -11.44 -7.29 5.14
CA LEU A 358 -12.26 -6.07 5.06
C LEU A 358 -12.65 -5.52 6.42
N LEU A 359 -12.80 -6.36 7.44
CA LEU A 359 -13.08 -5.93 8.82
C LEU A 359 -11.94 -5.09 9.44
N ALA A 360 -10.74 -5.16 8.88
CA ALA A 360 -9.59 -4.34 9.27
C ALA A 360 -9.55 -2.97 8.58
N LEU A 361 -10.38 -2.70 7.56
CA LEU A 361 -10.35 -1.47 6.76
C LEU A 361 -10.37 -0.19 7.62
N THR A 362 -11.29 -0.16 8.57
CA THR A 362 -11.46 0.99 9.46
C THR A 362 -10.27 1.18 10.39
N SER A 363 -9.81 0.11 11.05
CA SER A 363 -8.67 0.17 11.99
C SER A 363 -7.36 0.55 11.29
N GLU A 364 -7.05 -0.03 10.13
CA GLU A 364 -5.87 0.32 9.32
C GLU A 364 -5.86 1.81 8.93
N SER A 365 -7.03 2.33 8.54
CA SER A 365 -7.17 3.74 8.21
C SER A 365 -7.05 4.66 9.43
N MET A 366 -7.52 4.22 10.60
CA MET A 366 -7.32 4.94 11.86
C MET A 366 -5.85 4.95 12.28
N ILE A 367 -5.13 3.83 12.15
CA ILE A 367 -3.70 3.72 12.43
C ILE A 367 -2.91 4.73 11.57
N ALA A 368 -3.29 4.89 10.30
CA ALA A 368 -2.65 5.86 9.42
C ALA A 368 -2.70 7.31 9.95
N ILE A 369 -3.76 7.70 10.65
CA ILE A 369 -3.89 9.02 11.29
C ILE A 369 -3.21 9.04 12.65
N LEU A 370 -3.45 8.02 13.48
CA LEU A 370 -2.92 7.96 14.84
C LEU A 370 -1.39 7.96 14.86
N ALA A 371 -0.75 7.16 14.00
CA ALA A 371 0.71 7.17 13.90
C ALA A 371 1.25 8.57 13.56
N ARG A 372 0.58 9.29 12.65
CA ARG A 372 0.99 10.66 12.28
C ARG A 372 0.74 11.68 13.39
N ALA A 373 -0.28 11.46 14.22
CA ALA A 373 -0.50 12.28 15.41
C ALA A 373 0.70 12.17 16.37
N PHE A 374 1.18 10.97 16.64
CA PHE A 374 2.40 10.80 17.46
C PHE A 374 3.64 11.37 16.77
N TYR A 375 3.80 11.18 15.44
CA TYR A 375 4.94 11.75 14.70
C TYR A 375 4.96 13.28 14.73
N ALA A 376 3.79 13.94 14.66
CA ALA A 376 3.68 15.38 14.84
C ALA A 376 4.20 15.83 16.22
N GLY A 377 3.98 15.01 17.26
CA GLY A 377 4.52 15.18 18.60
C GLY A 377 5.98 14.74 18.76
N ARG A 378 6.68 14.41 17.66
CA ARG A 378 8.04 13.85 17.66
C ARG A 378 8.20 12.52 18.42
N ASP A 379 7.10 11.85 18.69
CA ASP A 379 7.10 10.51 19.27
C ASP A 379 6.99 9.46 18.16
N THR A 380 8.12 8.87 17.81
CA THR A 380 8.18 7.76 16.86
C THR A 380 8.18 6.40 17.57
N ARG A 381 8.44 6.36 18.87
CA ARG A 381 8.58 5.12 19.64
C ARG A 381 7.22 4.47 19.89
N THR A 382 6.24 5.26 20.31
CA THR A 382 4.90 4.74 20.63
C THR A 382 4.24 4.02 19.47
N PRO A 383 4.14 4.57 18.25
CA PRO A 383 3.58 3.84 17.10
C PRO A 383 4.37 2.58 16.75
N VAL A 384 5.71 2.64 16.80
CA VAL A 384 6.55 1.47 16.49
C VAL A 384 6.34 0.34 17.50
N LEU A 385 6.27 0.64 18.80
CA LEU A 385 6.00 -0.36 19.82
C LEU A 385 4.59 -0.94 19.71
N ALA A 386 3.59 -0.11 19.42
CA ALA A 386 2.21 -0.58 19.18
C ALA A 386 2.16 -1.52 17.96
N ALA A 387 2.84 -1.15 16.86
CA ALA A 387 2.94 -2.00 15.67
C ALA A 387 3.64 -3.33 15.97
N ILE A 388 4.72 -3.35 16.75
CA ILE A 388 5.41 -4.59 17.14
C ILE A 388 4.46 -5.51 17.92
N VAL A 389 3.71 -4.98 18.88
CA VAL A 389 2.72 -5.75 19.65
C VAL A 389 1.63 -6.29 18.72
N ALA A 390 1.13 -5.48 17.81
CA ALA A 390 0.13 -5.89 16.82
C ALA A 390 0.67 -7.00 15.88
N VAL A 391 1.93 -6.89 15.43
CA VAL A 391 2.58 -7.93 14.62
C VAL A 391 2.71 -9.23 15.39
N ILE A 392 3.16 -9.19 16.64
CA ILE A 392 3.27 -10.40 17.48
C ILE A 392 1.89 -11.05 17.66
N LEU A 393 0.85 -10.27 17.93
CA LEU A 393 -0.52 -10.76 18.06
C LEU A 393 -1.02 -11.35 16.75
N ASN A 394 -0.83 -10.65 15.63
CA ASN A 394 -1.20 -11.10 14.29
C ASN A 394 -0.51 -12.43 13.94
N VAL A 395 0.80 -12.53 14.14
CA VAL A 395 1.59 -13.75 13.87
C VAL A 395 1.09 -14.91 14.71
N SER A 396 0.91 -14.70 16.03
CA SER A 396 0.45 -15.74 16.94
C SER A 396 -0.95 -16.24 16.57
N LEU A 397 -1.86 -15.32 16.25
CA LEU A 397 -3.22 -15.67 15.83
C LEU A 397 -3.23 -16.31 14.44
N SER A 398 -2.42 -15.86 13.50
CA SER A 398 -2.32 -16.47 12.17
C SER A 398 -1.90 -17.94 12.28
N ILE A 399 -0.89 -18.24 13.10
CA ILE A 399 -0.45 -19.63 13.32
C ILE A 399 -1.54 -20.45 14.00
N ALA A 400 -2.20 -19.91 15.03
CA ALA A 400 -3.23 -20.62 15.79
C ALA A 400 -4.51 -20.87 14.99
N LEU A 401 -4.93 -19.91 14.14
CA LEU A 401 -6.21 -19.95 13.43
C LEU A 401 -6.10 -20.55 12.02
N ALA A 402 -4.91 -20.63 11.45
CA ALA A 402 -4.73 -21.16 10.10
C ALA A 402 -5.15 -22.63 9.98
N GLY A 403 -4.88 -23.46 10.99
CA GLY A 403 -5.31 -24.87 11.00
C GLY A 403 -6.83 -25.01 10.91
N PRO A 404 -7.60 -24.48 11.88
CA PRO A 404 -9.05 -24.65 11.91
C PRO A 404 -9.82 -23.80 10.89
N LEU A 405 -9.33 -22.63 10.50
CA LEU A 405 -10.06 -21.65 9.68
C LEU A 405 -9.41 -21.38 8.31
N GLY A 406 -8.26 -21.98 8.01
CA GLY A 406 -7.56 -21.75 6.75
C GLY A 406 -7.17 -20.28 6.56
N LEU A 407 -7.31 -19.77 5.33
CA LEU A 407 -7.01 -18.39 4.98
C LEU A 407 -7.88 -17.36 5.71
N ALA A 408 -9.11 -17.72 6.08
CA ALA A 408 -9.98 -16.89 6.91
C ALA A 408 -9.32 -16.57 8.26
N GLY A 409 -8.64 -17.56 8.87
CA GLY A 409 -7.90 -17.38 10.13
C GLY A 409 -6.79 -16.34 10.02
N ILE A 410 -6.08 -16.27 8.89
CA ILE A 410 -5.06 -15.24 8.64
C ILE A 410 -5.72 -13.86 8.49
N GLY A 411 -6.85 -13.77 7.76
CA GLY A 411 -7.62 -12.53 7.64
C GLY A 411 -8.14 -12.02 8.99
N MET A 412 -8.65 -12.93 9.84
CA MET A 412 -9.07 -12.61 11.22
C MET A 412 -7.90 -12.11 12.08
N ALA A 413 -6.73 -12.75 11.96
CA ALA A 413 -5.53 -12.34 12.68
C ALA A 413 -5.10 -10.91 12.32
N ILE A 414 -5.15 -10.55 11.02
CA ILE A 414 -4.90 -9.18 10.55
C ILE A 414 -5.91 -8.23 11.18
N THR A 415 -7.18 -8.57 11.17
CA THR A 415 -8.25 -7.75 11.74
C THR A 415 -8.06 -7.51 13.23
N VAL A 416 -7.83 -8.57 14.02
CA VAL A 416 -7.63 -8.45 15.47
C VAL A 416 -6.35 -7.67 15.77
N GLY A 417 -5.26 -7.91 15.04
CA GLY A 417 -3.99 -7.20 15.20
C GLY A 417 -4.13 -5.69 14.95
N SER A 418 -4.76 -5.30 13.85
CA SER A 418 -4.93 -3.89 13.51
C SER A 418 -5.91 -3.15 14.44
N TRP A 419 -7.01 -3.79 14.88
CA TRP A 419 -7.88 -3.21 15.90
C TRP A 419 -7.19 -3.08 17.27
N ALA A 420 -6.36 -4.04 17.64
CA ALA A 420 -5.55 -3.95 18.87
C ALA A 420 -4.56 -2.77 18.78
N GLU A 421 -3.86 -2.60 17.64
CA GLU A 421 -2.96 -1.46 17.43
C GLU A 421 -3.68 -0.12 17.53
N ALA A 422 -4.79 0.04 16.79
CA ALA A 422 -5.58 1.27 16.83
C ALA A 422 -6.06 1.58 18.25
N THR A 423 -6.55 0.57 18.98
CA THR A 423 -7.02 0.71 20.36
C THR A 423 -5.89 1.11 21.30
N VAL A 424 -4.74 0.46 21.23
CA VAL A 424 -3.56 0.79 22.04
C VAL A 424 -3.12 2.22 21.80
N LEU A 425 -3.03 2.67 20.53
CA LEU A 425 -2.67 4.04 20.19
C LEU A 425 -3.67 5.06 20.74
N ILE A 426 -4.98 4.79 20.65
CA ILE A 426 -6.04 5.64 21.24
C ILE A 426 -5.91 5.73 22.76
N LEU A 427 -5.71 4.59 23.43
CA LEU A 427 -5.59 4.55 24.89
C LEU A 427 -4.34 5.27 25.39
N ILE A 428 -3.21 5.11 24.69
CA ILE A 428 -1.98 5.85 25.02
C ILE A 428 -2.19 7.35 24.82
N LEU A 429 -2.80 7.75 23.69
CA LEU A 429 -3.10 9.16 23.42
C LEU A 429 -4.02 9.75 24.50
N ALA A 430 -5.07 9.03 24.90
CA ALA A 430 -5.99 9.45 25.95
C ALA A 430 -5.32 9.56 27.33
N ARG A 431 -4.35 8.68 27.64
CA ARG A 431 -3.55 8.78 28.89
C ARG A 431 -2.59 9.96 28.88
N LEU A 432 -1.93 10.21 27.75
CA LEU A 432 -0.99 11.33 27.60
C LEU A 432 -1.70 12.70 27.52
N ARG A 433 -2.94 12.70 27.06
CA ARG A 433 -3.78 13.87 26.81
C ARG A 433 -5.20 13.63 27.29
N PRO A 434 -5.50 13.79 28.58
CA PRO A 434 -6.82 13.48 29.16
C PRO A 434 -7.98 14.22 28.49
N THR A 435 -7.74 15.41 27.93
CA THR A 435 -8.73 16.20 27.18
C THR A 435 -9.06 15.63 25.80
N PHE A 436 -8.37 14.56 25.35
CA PHE A 436 -8.66 13.89 24.08
C PHE A 436 -10.08 13.31 24.02
N GLY A 437 -10.61 12.78 25.13
CA GLY A 437 -12.00 12.36 25.26
C GLY A 437 -12.42 11.27 24.26
N PRO A 438 -11.92 10.01 24.36
CA PRO A 438 -12.20 8.96 23.37
C PRO A 438 -13.69 8.57 23.30
N GLY A 439 -14.51 8.95 24.26
CA GLY A 439 -15.96 8.71 24.28
C GLY A 439 -16.71 9.30 23.08
N GLU A 440 -16.24 10.45 22.55
CA GLU A 440 -16.80 11.03 21.32
C GLU A 440 -16.58 10.12 20.12
N LEU A 441 -15.41 9.45 20.03
CA LEU A 441 -15.11 8.52 18.94
C LEU A 441 -15.97 7.26 19.04
N VAL A 442 -16.18 6.75 20.25
CA VAL A 442 -17.04 5.59 20.50
C VAL A 442 -18.48 5.91 20.07
N ARG A 443 -18.99 7.09 20.46
CA ARG A 443 -20.33 7.52 20.06
C ARG A 443 -20.44 7.70 18.55
N ALA A 444 -19.50 8.40 17.92
CA ALA A 444 -19.49 8.62 16.46
C ALA A 444 -19.39 7.28 15.70
N GLY A 445 -18.49 6.39 16.15
CA GLY A 445 -18.35 5.04 15.60
C GLY A 445 -19.60 4.20 15.77
N GLY A 446 -20.25 4.27 16.94
CA GLY A 446 -21.52 3.56 17.19
C GLY A 446 -22.65 4.02 16.28
N VAL A 447 -22.82 5.33 16.10
CA VAL A 447 -23.84 5.88 15.17
C VAL A 447 -23.51 5.50 13.73
N ALA A 448 -22.24 5.63 13.30
CA ALA A 448 -21.80 5.21 11.97
C ALA A 448 -22.00 3.71 11.75
N LEU A 449 -21.78 2.88 12.78
CA LEU A 449 -21.97 1.43 12.72
C LEU A 449 -23.45 1.07 12.54
N VAL A 450 -24.35 1.67 13.32
CA VAL A 450 -25.79 1.41 13.19
C VAL A 450 -26.29 1.83 11.81
N ALA A 451 -25.96 3.05 11.36
CA ALA A 451 -26.32 3.52 10.03
C ALA A 451 -25.68 2.67 8.92
N GLY A 452 -24.43 2.26 9.11
CA GLY A 452 -23.69 1.39 8.20
C GLY A 452 -24.29 -0.01 8.09
N LEU A 453 -24.74 -0.61 9.19
CA LEU A 453 -25.40 -1.91 9.18
C LEU A 453 -26.73 -1.87 8.43
N VAL A 454 -27.55 -0.82 8.62
CA VAL A 454 -28.80 -0.64 7.87
C VAL A 454 -28.51 -0.45 6.38
N ALA A 455 -27.52 0.36 6.03
CA ALA A 455 -27.08 0.56 4.65
C ALA A 455 -26.56 -0.74 4.02
N THR A 456 -25.81 -1.55 4.79
CA THR A 456 -25.31 -2.87 4.36
C THR A 456 -26.48 -3.83 4.11
N ALA A 457 -27.49 -3.84 5.00
CA ALA A 457 -28.67 -4.68 4.82
C ALA A 457 -29.49 -4.27 3.57
N ALA A 458 -29.64 -2.96 3.32
CA ALA A 458 -30.27 -2.45 2.12
C ALA A 458 -29.49 -2.84 0.84
N ALA A 459 -28.15 -2.68 0.86
CA ALA A 459 -27.29 -3.10 -0.23
C ALA A 459 -27.39 -4.61 -0.49
N TYR A 460 -27.39 -5.44 0.57
CA TYR A 460 -27.57 -6.88 0.48
C TYR A 460 -28.91 -7.27 -0.15
N GLY A 461 -30.01 -6.59 0.25
CA GLY A 461 -31.33 -6.81 -0.33
C GLY A 461 -31.38 -6.48 -1.83
N VAL A 462 -30.74 -5.38 -2.25
CA VAL A 462 -30.64 -5.00 -3.67
C VAL A 462 -29.76 -5.99 -4.44
N ASP A 463 -28.63 -6.38 -3.89
CA ASP A 463 -27.72 -7.33 -4.52
C ASP A 463 -28.41 -8.68 -4.78
N HIS A 464 -29.04 -9.25 -3.76
CA HIS A 464 -29.77 -10.53 -3.88
C HIS A 464 -31.01 -10.41 -4.77
N GLY A 465 -31.74 -9.29 -4.68
CA GLY A 465 -32.88 -9.04 -5.56
C GLY A 465 -32.49 -8.97 -7.04
N LEU A 466 -31.36 -8.31 -7.34
CA LEU A 466 -30.83 -8.26 -8.70
C LEU A 466 -30.28 -9.61 -9.15
N ALA A 467 -29.55 -10.34 -8.29
CA ALA A 467 -29.05 -11.67 -8.60
C ALA A 467 -30.19 -12.64 -8.95
N ALA A 468 -31.31 -12.58 -8.25
CA ALA A 468 -32.52 -13.41 -8.55
C ALA A 468 -33.12 -13.11 -9.93
N VAL A 469 -32.96 -11.89 -10.45
CA VAL A 469 -33.49 -11.48 -11.78
C VAL A 469 -32.46 -11.73 -12.90
N ILE A 470 -31.17 -11.47 -12.61
CA ILE A 470 -30.09 -11.51 -13.61
C ILE A 470 -29.56 -12.95 -13.76
N GLY A 471 -29.71 -13.80 -12.72
CA GLY A 471 -29.15 -15.16 -12.66
C GLY A 471 -27.77 -15.23 -12.02
N ASP A 472 -27.28 -16.44 -11.79
CA ASP A 472 -26.05 -16.72 -11.01
C ASP A 472 -24.75 -16.39 -11.77
N GLU A 473 -24.80 -16.32 -13.09
CA GLU A 473 -23.62 -16.03 -13.95
C GLU A 473 -23.87 -14.81 -14.84
N PRO A 474 -23.98 -13.60 -14.29
CA PRO A 474 -24.21 -12.42 -15.09
C PRO A 474 -22.97 -12.11 -15.95
N GLY A 475 -23.19 -11.70 -17.21
CA GLY A 475 -22.10 -11.14 -18.01
C GLY A 475 -21.46 -9.93 -17.30
N LYS A 476 -20.18 -9.64 -17.58
CA LYS A 476 -19.40 -8.61 -16.84
C LYS A 476 -20.06 -7.23 -16.82
N VAL A 477 -20.78 -6.86 -17.87
CA VAL A 477 -21.50 -5.58 -17.93
C VAL A 477 -22.66 -5.55 -16.92
N LEU A 478 -23.43 -6.64 -16.83
CA LEU A 478 -24.53 -6.76 -15.87
C LEU A 478 -23.97 -6.81 -14.43
N LEU A 479 -22.87 -7.50 -14.20
CA LEU A 479 -22.18 -7.54 -12.91
C LEU A 479 -21.73 -6.13 -12.47
N VAL A 480 -21.15 -5.33 -13.37
CA VAL A 480 -20.82 -3.93 -13.07
C VAL A 480 -22.08 -3.12 -12.73
N GLY A 481 -23.17 -3.32 -13.48
CA GLY A 481 -24.46 -2.68 -13.20
C GLY A 481 -25.01 -3.07 -11.83
N GLN A 482 -24.96 -4.37 -11.48
CA GLN A 482 -25.36 -4.89 -10.16
C GLN A 482 -24.54 -4.27 -9.03
N LEU A 483 -23.20 -4.31 -9.13
CA LEU A 483 -22.30 -3.71 -8.14
C LEU A 483 -22.54 -2.20 -7.97
N ALA A 484 -22.77 -1.49 -9.08
CA ALA A 484 -23.09 -0.06 -9.04
C ALA A 484 -24.43 0.20 -8.35
N ALA A 485 -25.47 -0.55 -8.68
CA ALA A 485 -26.79 -0.41 -8.06
C ALA A 485 -26.74 -0.75 -6.56
N THR A 486 -26.05 -1.83 -6.18
CA THR A 486 -25.83 -2.25 -4.79
C THR A 486 -25.11 -1.15 -4.00
N GLY A 487 -24.00 -0.62 -4.55
CA GLY A 487 -23.21 0.44 -3.92
C GLY A 487 -24.01 1.75 -3.79
N LEU A 488 -24.75 2.14 -4.83
CA LEU A 488 -25.62 3.33 -4.82
C LEU A 488 -26.75 3.20 -3.81
N ALA A 489 -27.45 2.07 -3.77
CA ALA A 489 -28.52 1.83 -2.82
C ALA A 489 -28.05 1.93 -1.37
N GLY A 490 -26.97 1.23 -1.02
CA GLY A 490 -26.39 1.31 0.30
C GLY A 490 -25.85 2.71 0.62
N GLY A 491 -25.17 3.36 -0.33
CA GLY A 491 -24.65 4.71 -0.17
C GLY A 491 -25.75 5.76 0.06
N LEU A 492 -26.87 5.68 -0.67
CA LEU A 492 -28.02 6.57 -0.51
C LEU A 492 -28.72 6.35 0.83
N VAL A 493 -28.92 5.09 1.24
CA VAL A 493 -29.49 4.77 2.56
C VAL A 493 -28.59 5.29 3.67
N TYR A 494 -27.27 5.10 3.57
CA TYR A 494 -26.32 5.64 4.54
C TYR A 494 -26.37 7.17 4.62
N ALA A 495 -26.33 7.84 3.47
CA ALA A 495 -26.41 9.30 3.41
C ALA A 495 -27.75 9.83 3.97
N GLY A 496 -28.87 9.16 3.68
CA GLY A 496 -30.18 9.48 4.24
C GLY A 496 -30.22 9.34 5.77
N LEU A 497 -29.68 8.25 6.32
CA LEU A 497 -29.57 8.05 7.76
C LEU A 497 -28.61 9.05 8.41
N ALA A 498 -27.49 9.36 7.74
CA ALA A 498 -26.55 10.36 8.21
C ALA A 498 -27.18 11.75 8.28
N ALA A 499 -28.02 12.11 7.31
CA ALA A 499 -28.80 13.35 7.32
C ALA A 499 -29.86 13.33 8.43
N LEU A 500 -30.59 12.23 8.60
CA LEU A 500 -31.62 12.04 9.63
C LEU A 500 -31.00 12.15 11.05
N PHE A 501 -29.88 11.51 11.29
CA PHE A 501 -29.15 11.56 12.57
C PHE A 501 -28.30 12.83 12.72
N ARG A 502 -28.32 13.73 11.71
CA ARG A 502 -27.56 14.98 11.68
C ARG A 502 -26.08 14.78 11.97
N ILE A 503 -25.47 13.75 11.33
CA ILE A 503 -24.06 13.45 11.50
C ILE A 503 -23.23 14.59 10.87
N PRO A 504 -22.39 15.31 11.65
CA PRO A 504 -21.68 16.51 11.16
C PRO A 504 -20.72 16.22 9.99
N GLU A 505 -20.15 15.02 9.93
CA GLU A 505 -19.20 14.58 8.90
C GLU A 505 -19.81 14.56 7.50
N LEU A 506 -21.13 14.37 7.39
CA LEU A 506 -21.85 14.46 6.12
C LEU A 506 -21.68 15.84 5.48
N ASN A 507 -21.85 16.91 6.26
CA ASN A 507 -21.67 18.28 5.76
C ASN A 507 -20.24 18.52 5.27
N THR A 508 -19.23 18.00 5.99
CA THR A 508 -17.83 18.08 5.57
C THR A 508 -17.60 17.45 4.18
N ILE A 509 -18.21 16.28 3.92
CA ILE A 509 -18.08 15.62 2.62
C ILE A 509 -18.84 16.37 1.53
N VAL A 510 -20.03 16.86 1.83
CA VAL A 510 -20.84 17.65 0.88
C VAL A 510 -20.10 18.94 0.51
N ASP A 511 -19.54 19.65 1.49
CA ASP A 511 -18.77 20.88 1.26
C ASP A 511 -17.52 20.62 0.41
N LEU A 512 -16.82 19.52 0.65
CA LEU A 512 -15.69 19.10 -0.18
C LEU A 512 -16.12 18.79 -1.62
N ALA A 513 -17.22 18.06 -1.80
CA ALA A 513 -17.76 17.75 -3.13
C ALA A 513 -18.16 19.02 -3.90
N ILE A 514 -18.85 19.95 -3.24
CA ILE A 514 -19.23 21.25 -3.80
C ILE A 514 -18.00 22.08 -4.17
N ALA A 515 -16.97 22.10 -3.30
CA ALA A 515 -15.73 22.83 -3.56
C ALA A 515 -14.99 22.30 -4.80
N VAL A 516 -14.97 20.98 -5.01
CA VAL A 516 -14.39 20.35 -6.20
C VAL A 516 -15.15 20.73 -7.46
N VAL A 517 -16.49 20.71 -7.42
CA VAL A 517 -17.34 21.08 -8.56
C VAL A 517 -17.17 22.56 -8.91
N ARG A 518 -17.21 23.46 -7.90
CA ARG A 518 -17.02 24.92 -8.11
C ARG A 518 -15.64 25.29 -8.66
N ARG A 519 -14.58 24.57 -8.27
CA ARG A 519 -13.25 24.80 -8.85
C ARG A 519 -13.17 24.41 -10.34
N ARG A 520 -13.94 23.43 -10.78
CA ARG A 520 -14.04 23.07 -12.22
C ARG A 520 -14.77 24.14 -13.04
N THR A 521 -15.83 24.72 -12.51
CA THR A 521 -16.60 25.78 -13.19
C THR A 521 -15.90 27.14 -13.27
N ILE A 522 -14.83 27.37 -12.47
CA ILE A 522 -14.03 28.61 -12.52
C ILE A 522 -12.78 28.44 -13.42
N SER A 523 -12.45 27.19 -13.80
CA SER A 523 -11.30 26.87 -14.67
C SER A 523 -11.68 26.63 -16.13
N GLU A 524 -12.96 26.61 -16.48
CA GLU A 524 -13.52 26.71 -17.82
C GLU A 524 -13.89 28.18 -18.12
#